data_197df8a33cb4f926a42723427d5bff44
#
_entry.id   197df8a33cb4f926a42723427d5bff44
#
_cell.length_a   1.000
_cell.length_b   1.000
_cell.length_c   1.000
_cell.angle_alpha   90.00
_cell.angle_beta   90.00
_cell.angle_gamma   90.00
#
_symmetry.space_group_name_H-M   'P 1'
#
loop_
_entity.id
_entity.type
_entity.pdbx_description
1 polymer ?
#
loop_
_entity_poly.entity_id
_entity_poly.type
_entity_poly.pdbx_seq_one_letter_code
_entity_poly.pdbx_strand_id
1 'polypeptide(L)' 'MAKFAAGHVRKNGVPFTFGVLNSTERRIIHMSLQQEEDLITESVGEGRERRLQVRLK' A
#
# COMPACT_ATOMS: atom_id res chain seq x y z
N MET A 1 -6.58 4.35 7.28
CA MET A 1 -5.24 4.30 6.71
C MET A 1 -5.20 3.93 5.23
N ALA A 2 -5.77 2.79 4.86
CA ALA A 2 -5.79 2.40 3.44
C ALA A 2 -6.49 3.41 2.55
N LYS A 3 -7.58 3.99 3.01
CA LYS A 3 -8.32 5.01 2.26
C LYS A 3 -7.51 6.28 2.05
N PHE A 4 -6.72 6.65 3.05
CA PHE A 4 -5.85 7.82 2.96
C PHE A 4 -4.78 7.59 1.88
N ALA A 5 -4.15 6.42 1.91
CA ALA A 5 -3.12 6.09 0.94
C ALA A 5 -3.68 6.04 -0.48
N ALA A 6 -4.84 5.42 -0.67
CA ALA A 6 -5.50 5.36 -1.96
C ALA A 6 -5.81 6.76 -2.50
N GLY A 7 -6.37 7.61 -1.65
CA GLY A 7 -6.68 8.99 -2.03
C GLY A 7 -5.43 9.79 -2.38
N HIS A 8 -4.36 9.59 -1.60
CA HIS A 8 -3.08 10.26 -1.84
C HIS A 8 -2.50 9.88 -3.21
N VAL A 9 -2.49 8.57 -3.50
CA VAL A 9 -1.97 8.07 -4.77
C VAL A 9 -2.77 8.59 -5.95
N ARG A 10 -4.09 8.57 -5.84
CA ARG A 10 -4.97 9.05 -6.90
C ARG A 10 -4.82 10.54 -7.15
N LYS A 11 -4.71 11.31 -6.08
CA LYS A 11 -4.61 12.76 -6.17
C LYS A 11 -3.27 13.22 -6.73
N ASN A 12 -2.19 12.59 -6.27
CA ASN A 12 -0.83 13.04 -6.61
C ASN A 12 -0.17 12.25 -7.73
N GLY A 13 -0.71 11.08 -8.05
CA GLY A 13 -0.16 10.22 -9.09
C GLY A 13 1.20 9.62 -8.76
N VAL A 14 1.57 9.59 -7.48
CA VAL A 14 2.84 9.03 -7.02
C VAL A 14 2.59 7.88 -6.06
N PRO A 15 3.49 6.88 -6.02
CA PRO A 15 3.35 5.77 -5.10
C PRO A 15 3.41 6.23 -3.64
N PHE A 16 2.69 5.51 -2.79
CA PHE A 16 2.71 5.74 -1.36
C PHE A 16 3.29 4.50 -0.67
N THR A 17 4.33 4.69 0.13
CA THR A 17 4.96 3.60 0.86
C THR A 17 4.57 3.69 2.32
N PHE A 18 3.97 2.63 2.84
CA PHE A 18 3.62 2.55 4.25
C PHE A 18 4.88 2.39 5.10
N GLY A 19 4.78 2.76 6.38
CA GLY A 19 5.84 2.50 7.32
C GLY A 19 5.96 1.01 7.62
N VAL A 20 6.82 0.66 8.59
CA VAL A 20 6.98 -0.73 8.99
C VAL A 20 5.69 -1.23 9.62
N LEU A 21 5.15 -2.30 9.07
CA LEU A 21 3.90 -2.89 9.51
C LEU A 21 4.13 -4.34 9.94
N ASN A 22 3.33 -4.80 10.90
CA ASN A 22 3.35 -6.22 11.26
C ASN A 22 2.56 -7.02 10.21
N SER A 23 2.60 -8.35 10.31
CA SER A 23 1.96 -9.24 9.34
C SER A 23 0.46 -8.99 9.23
N THR A 24 -0.19 -8.78 10.38
CA THR A 24 -1.64 -8.55 10.43
C THR A 24 -2.00 -7.23 9.75
N GLU A 25 -1.25 -6.17 10.04
CA GLU A 25 -1.50 -4.86 9.44
C GLU A 25 -1.32 -4.89 7.92
N ARG A 26 -0.25 -5.53 7.44
CA ARG A 26 0.00 -5.66 6.00
C ARG A 26 -1.14 -6.39 5.32
N ARG A 27 -1.63 -7.46 5.94
CA ARG A 27 -2.71 -8.27 5.39
C ARG A 27 -4.01 -7.46 5.27
N ILE A 28 -4.34 -6.71 6.33
CA ILE A 28 -5.55 -5.90 6.35
C ILE A 28 -5.51 -4.84 5.26
N ILE A 29 -4.39 -4.13 5.15
CA ILE A 29 -4.22 -3.07 4.15
C ILE A 29 -4.24 -3.65 2.74
N HIS A 30 -3.54 -4.77 2.53
CA HIS A 30 -3.51 -5.42 1.22
C HIS A 30 -4.91 -5.83 0.78
N MET A 31 -5.68 -6.44 1.67
CA MET A 31 -7.04 -6.86 1.36
C MET A 31 -7.96 -5.68 1.09
N SER A 32 -7.80 -4.59 1.84
CA SER A 32 -8.60 -3.40 1.63
C SER A 32 -8.33 -2.77 0.28
N LEU A 33 -7.06 -2.72 -0.13
CA LEU A 33 -6.67 -2.09 -1.39
C LEU A 33 -6.86 -3.01 -2.60
N GLN A 34 -6.94 -4.31 -2.36
CA GLN A 34 -7.16 -5.29 -3.44
C GLN A 34 -8.50 -5.08 -4.14
N GLN A 35 -9.46 -4.46 -3.46
CA GLN A 35 -10.77 -4.18 -4.03
C GLN A 35 -10.73 -2.98 -4.98
N GLU A 36 -9.64 -2.24 -4.99
CA GLU A 36 -9.49 -1.06 -5.84
C GLU A 36 -8.85 -1.47 -7.17
N GLU A 37 -9.62 -1.39 -8.25
CA GLU A 37 -9.19 -1.85 -9.56
C GLU A 37 -8.08 -1.01 -10.18
N ASP A 38 -7.99 0.24 -9.77
CA ASP A 38 -7.00 1.17 -10.33
C ASP A 38 -5.71 1.23 -9.54
N LEU A 39 -5.59 0.42 -8.48
CA LEU A 39 -4.41 0.44 -7.60
C LEU A 39 -3.74 -0.92 -7.56
N ILE A 40 -2.44 -0.88 -7.37
CA ILE A 40 -1.62 -2.09 -7.18
C ILE A 40 -0.89 -1.94 -5.86
N THR A 41 -0.89 -3.03 -5.07
CA THR A 41 -0.10 -3.09 -3.85
C THR A 41 1.05 -4.06 -4.09
N GLU A 42 2.23 -3.71 -3.59
CA GLU A 42 3.39 -4.58 -3.69
C GLU A 42 4.29 -4.38 -2.48
N SER A 43 5.10 -5.40 -2.18
CA SER A 43 6.07 -5.32 -1.09
C SER A 43 7.39 -4.84 -1.65
N VAL A 44 8.00 -3.83 -1.00
CA VAL A 44 9.30 -3.30 -1.39
C VAL A 44 10.28 -3.46 -0.24
N GLY A 45 11.57 -3.61 -0.57
CA GLY A 45 12.60 -3.82 0.42
C GLY A 45 12.80 -5.28 0.75
N GLU A 46 13.75 -5.56 1.65
CA GLU A 46 14.11 -6.91 2.03
C GLU A 46 14.17 -7.05 3.55
N GLY A 47 13.93 -8.28 4.01
CA GLY A 47 14.05 -8.61 5.42
C GLY A 47 13.13 -7.79 6.30
N ARG A 48 13.70 -7.21 7.35
CA ARG A 48 12.95 -6.44 8.32
C ARG A 48 12.53 -5.06 7.81
N GLU A 49 13.12 -4.60 6.72
CA GLU A 49 12.80 -3.31 6.12
C GLU A 49 11.73 -3.42 5.05
N ARG A 50 11.14 -4.59 4.92
CA ARG A 50 10.09 -4.83 3.95
C ARG A 50 8.87 -3.97 4.27
N ARG A 51 8.41 -3.20 3.26
CA ARG A 51 7.29 -2.29 3.42
C ARG A 51 6.27 -2.52 2.31
N LEU A 52 5.04 -2.16 2.60
CA LEU A 52 3.97 -2.24 1.61
C LEU A 52 3.89 -0.91 0.86
N GLN A 53 3.78 -0.99 -0.45
CA GLN A 53 3.66 0.19 -1.30
C GLN A 53 2.41 0.07 -2.16
N VAL A 54 1.68 1.17 -2.31
CA VAL A 54 0.53 1.24 -3.19
C VAL A 54 0.81 2.25 -4.29
N ARG A 55 0.42 1.91 -5.53
CA ARG A 55 0.61 2.79 -6.67
C ARG A 55 -0.54 2.63 -7.66
N LEU A 56 -0.64 3.56 -8.57
CA LEU A 56 -1.60 3.45 -9.67
C LEU A 56 -1.19 2.32 -10.61
N LYS A 57 -2.18 1.65 -11.10
CA LYS A 57 -2.02 0.52 -12.00
C LYS A 57 -1.44 0.94 -13.38
#